data_6854a24f6be4e08c8fb8e0a4afebe35c
#
_entry.id   6854a24f6be4e08c8fb8e0a4afebe35c
#
_cell.length_a   1.000
_cell.length_b   1.000
_cell.length_c   1.000
_cell.angle_alpha   90.00
_cell.angle_beta   90.00
_cell.angle_gamma   90.00
#
_symmetry.space_group_name_H-M   'P 1'
#
loop_
_entity.id
_entity.type
_entity.pdbx_description
1 polymer ?
#
loop_
_entity_poly.entity_id
_entity_poly.type
_entity_poly.pdbx_seq_one_letter_code
_entity_poly.pdbx_strand_id
1 'polypeptide(L)'
;MKFVKTATAALMCILLLCSCTNNLKYDQTQHLYIDRKTGEGYVDAPLCYEAREIGDKYAKLRNDYTTIDFFTMEGADPLLWITEEGKTIFYNRDKVTLPDLVDMEINEIMLCVEGDTLYAVVDIVKSDHISAVIAEWESGESIEYPATTPTCHYSVKFASDKYPFMYYSLVYVEYSDGAYLYCRDTGRCVPAGEVISG
;
A
#
# COMPACT_ATOMS: atom_id res chain seq x y z
N MET A 1 -11.83 13.15 -52.96
CA MET A 1 -10.76 13.09 -51.92
C MET A 1 -11.00 13.93 -50.66
N LYS A 2 -11.99 14.83 -50.57
CA LYS A 2 -12.26 15.63 -49.36
C LYS A 2 -13.09 14.90 -48.28
N PHE A 3 -13.96 13.94 -48.66
CA PHE A 3 -14.82 13.21 -47.73
C PHE A 3 -14.07 12.18 -46.83
N VAL A 4 -12.97 11.60 -47.33
CA VAL A 4 -12.20 10.60 -46.56
C VAL A 4 -11.44 11.26 -45.39
N LYS A 5 -10.92 12.49 -45.61
CA LYS A 5 -10.18 13.22 -44.57
C LYS A 5 -11.07 13.65 -43.37
N THR A 6 -12.34 13.99 -43.64
CA THR A 6 -13.30 14.37 -42.59
C THR A 6 -13.77 13.18 -41.77
N ALA A 7 -13.94 12.01 -42.39
CA ALA A 7 -14.34 10.78 -41.66
C ALA A 7 -13.21 10.27 -40.73
N THR A 8 -11.94 10.37 -41.18
CA THR A 8 -10.78 9.96 -40.37
C THR A 8 -10.58 10.88 -39.16
N ALA A 9 -10.76 12.20 -39.34
CA ALA A 9 -10.66 13.16 -38.24
C ALA A 9 -11.80 12.99 -37.22
N ALA A 10 -13.03 12.72 -37.67
CA ALA A 10 -14.16 12.45 -36.78
C ALA A 10 -13.97 11.13 -35.99
N LEU A 11 -13.46 10.07 -36.63
CA LEU A 11 -13.14 8.81 -35.98
C LEU A 11 -12.02 8.96 -34.94
N MET A 12 -11.00 9.77 -35.24
CA MET A 12 -9.91 10.07 -34.32
C MET A 12 -10.36 10.91 -33.11
N CYS A 13 -11.29 11.87 -33.32
CA CYS A 13 -11.90 12.62 -32.22
C CYS A 13 -12.80 11.74 -31.35
N ILE A 14 -13.49 10.76 -31.90
CA ILE A 14 -14.33 9.83 -31.13
C ILE A 14 -13.42 8.92 -30.27
N LEU A 15 -12.27 8.49 -30.78
CA LEU A 15 -11.30 7.70 -30.02
C LEU A 15 -10.63 8.50 -28.90
N LEU A 16 -10.45 9.81 -29.06
CA LEU A 16 -9.90 10.68 -28.03
C LEU A 16 -10.93 11.04 -26.93
N LEU A 17 -12.23 10.94 -27.22
CA LEU A 17 -13.28 11.19 -26.22
C LEU A 17 -13.59 9.97 -25.36
N CYS A 18 -13.06 8.79 -25.69
CA CYS A 18 -13.21 7.56 -24.89
C CYS A 18 -12.18 7.43 -23.76
N SER A 19 -11.49 8.48 -23.36
CA SER A 19 -10.80 8.56 -22.07
C SER A 19 -11.84 8.67 -20.92
N CYS A 20 -12.80 7.75 -20.89
CA CYS A 20 -13.67 7.59 -19.74
C CYS A 20 -12.83 7.06 -18.58
N THR A 21 -12.36 7.94 -17.71
CA THR A 21 -11.88 7.51 -16.39
C THR A 21 -12.95 6.62 -15.78
N ASN A 22 -12.58 5.41 -15.38
CA ASN A 22 -13.48 4.52 -14.65
C ASN A 22 -14.07 5.27 -13.45
N ASN A 23 -15.33 5.04 -13.15
CA ASN A 23 -15.95 5.60 -11.96
C ASN A 23 -16.20 4.46 -10.99
N LEU A 24 -15.65 4.57 -9.82
CA LEU A 24 -15.98 3.71 -8.70
C LEU A 24 -17.30 4.18 -8.07
N LYS A 25 -18.03 3.24 -7.49
CA LYS A 25 -19.18 3.48 -6.61
C LYS A 25 -18.89 2.77 -5.29
N TYR A 26 -19.07 3.45 -4.19
CA TYR A 26 -19.02 2.81 -2.88
C TYR A 26 -20.39 2.18 -2.56
N ASP A 27 -20.39 0.89 -2.27
CA ASP A 27 -21.54 0.15 -1.76
C ASP A 27 -21.43 0.05 -0.24
N GLN A 28 -22.28 0.81 0.45
CA GLN A 28 -22.29 0.87 1.92
C GLN A 28 -22.71 -0.46 2.58
N THR A 29 -23.50 -1.26 1.87
CA THR A 29 -24.02 -2.53 2.42
C THR A 29 -22.94 -3.61 2.42
N GLN A 30 -22.11 -3.61 1.39
CA GLN A 30 -21.07 -4.62 1.20
C GLN A 30 -19.69 -4.10 1.61
N HIS A 31 -19.56 -2.80 1.91
CA HIS A 31 -18.29 -2.10 2.13
C HIS A 31 -17.31 -2.30 0.97
N LEU A 32 -17.80 -2.08 -0.28
CA LEU A 32 -17.04 -2.32 -1.52
C LEU A 32 -16.96 -1.05 -2.36
N TYR A 33 -15.80 -0.85 -2.97
CA TYR A 33 -15.59 0.09 -4.07
C TYR A 33 -15.78 -0.66 -5.39
N ILE A 34 -16.90 -0.49 -6.06
CA ILE A 34 -17.25 -1.23 -7.27
C ILE A 34 -16.87 -0.42 -8.50
N ASP A 35 -16.03 -0.98 -9.36
CA ASP A 35 -15.75 -0.43 -10.69
C ASP A 35 -16.97 -0.64 -11.59
N ARG A 36 -17.62 0.47 -11.99
CA ARG A 36 -18.82 0.44 -12.82
C ARG A 36 -18.61 -0.11 -14.23
N LYS A 37 -17.36 -0.12 -14.71
CA LYS A 37 -17.01 -0.59 -16.05
C LYS A 37 -16.76 -2.10 -16.07
N THR A 38 -16.04 -2.61 -15.09
CA THR A 38 -15.63 -4.02 -15.00
C THR A 38 -16.57 -4.85 -14.13
N GLY A 39 -17.23 -4.21 -13.16
CA GLY A 39 -18.00 -4.86 -12.10
C GLY A 39 -17.14 -5.37 -10.95
N GLU A 40 -15.81 -5.16 -11.00
CA GLU A 40 -14.89 -5.60 -9.96
C GLU A 40 -15.12 -4.83 -8.66
N GLY A 41 -15.01 -5.53 -7.53
CA GLY A 41 -15.18 -4.96 -6.19
C GLY A 41 -13.87 -4.97 -5.41
N TYR A 42 -13.54 -3.83 -4.82
CA TYR A 42 -12.31 -3.65 -4.02
C TYR A 42 -12.66 -3.31 -2.58
N VAL A 43 -11.84 -3.76 -1.67
CA VAL A 43 -11.84 -3.35 -0.26
C VAL A 43 -10.48 -2.75 0.08
N ASP A 44 -10.46 -1.85 1.06
CA ASP A 44 -9.22 -1.34 1.63
C ASP A 44 -8.43 -2.46 2.32
N ALA A 45 -7.13 -2.51 2.06
CA ALA A 45 -6.22 -3.36 2.79
C ALA A 45 -5.91 -2.73 4.16
N PRO A 46 -5.51 -3.54 5.15
CA PRO A 46 -4.94 -3.02 6.39
C PRO A 46 -3.79 -2.04 6.12
N LEU A 47 -3.61 -1.05 7.02
CA LEU A 47 -2.59 0.02 6.86
C LEU A 47 -1.14 -0.49 6.87
N CYS A 48 -0.93 -1.74 7.30
CA CYS A 48 0.37 -2.39 7.16
C CYS A 48 0.72 -2.78 5.72
N TYR A 49 -0.21 -2.70 4.76
CA TYR A 49 0.08 -2.87 3.35
C TYR A 49 0.07 -1.52 2.65
N GLU A 50 1.15 -1.18 2.00
CA GLU A 50 1.36 0.12 1.37
C GLU A 50 1.83 -0.04 -0.06
N ALA A 51 1.28 0.75 -0.98
CA ALA A 51 1.73 0.76 -2.38
C ALA A 51 3.17 1.30 -2.47
N ARG A 52 4.02 0.60 -3.20
CA ARG A 52 5.41 1.01 -3.41
C ARG A 52 5.49 2.21 -4.34
N GLU A 53 4.85 2.12 -5.49
CA GLU A 53 4.81 3.18 -6.49
C GLU A 53 3.41 3.34 -7.04
N ILE A 54 3.00 4.60 -7.19
CA ILE A 54 1.72 5.00 -7.75
C ILE A 54 1.92 5.15 -9.25
N GLY A 55 1.14 4.41 -10.03
CA GLY A 55 1.13 4.47 -11.48
C GLY A 55 0.11 5.46 -12.04
N ASP A 56 -0.46 5.12 -13.18
CA ASP A 56 -1.44 5.94 -13.87
C ASP A 56 -2.78 6.02 -13.14
N LYS A 57 -3.50 7.10 -13.36
CA LYS A 57 -4.86 7.25 -12.84
C LYS A 57 -5.78 6.19 -13.41
N TYR A 58 -6.35 5.37 -12.55
CA TYR A 58 -7.23 4.26 -12.89
C TYR A 58 -8.70 4.66 -12.88
N ALA A 59 -9.14 5.25 -11.77
CA ALA A 59 -10.55 5.55 -11.54
C ALA A 59 -10.74 6.74 -10.61
N LYS A 60 -11.99 7.12 -10.36
CA LYS A 60 -12.35 8.08 -9.33
C LYS A 60 -13.67 7.69 -8.66
N LEU A 61 -13.75 7.97 -7.38
CA LEU A 61 -14.97 7.98 -6.60
C LEU A 61 -15.42 9.42 -6.39
N ARG A 62 -16.68 9.71 -6.68
CA ARG A 62 -17.29 10.99 -6.34
C ARG A 62 -18.46 10.77 -5.39
N ASN A 63 -18.48 11.51 -4.33
CA ASN A 63 -19.66 11.69 -3.49
C ASN A 63 -19.96 13.20 -3.35
N ASP A 64 -20.97 13.55 -2.56
CA ASP A 64 -21.43 14.94 -2.44
C ASP A 64 -20.40 15.90 -1.83
N TYR A 65 -19.36 15.38 -1.18
CA TYR A 65 -18.41 16.17 -0.38
C TYR A 65 -16.96 16.07 -0.87
N THR A 66 -16.60 14.99 -1.57
CA THR A 66 -15.21 14.75 -1.96
C THR A 66 -15.09 13.97 -3.25
N THR A 67 -13.91 14.06 -3.85
CA THR A 67 -13.50 13.18 -4.95
C THR A 67 -12.23 12.49 -4.52
N ILE A 68 -12.19 11.16 -4.59
CA ILE A 68 -11.01 10.34 -4.36
C ILE A 68 -10.56 9.80 -5.71
N ASP A 69 -9.32 10.05 -6.05
CA ASP A 69 -8.67 9.51 -7.23
C ASP A 69 -7.97 8.19 -6.90
N PHE A 70 -8.20 7.18 -7.73
CA PHE A 70 -7.56 5.87 -7.61
C PHE A 70 -6.58 5.69 -8.77
N PHE A 71 -5.50 5.00 -8.49
CA PHE A 71 -4.38 4.80 -9.38
C PHE A 71 -4.07 3.31 -9.52
N THR A 72 -3.40 2.96 -10.61
CA THR A 72 -2.73 1.66 -10.70
C THR A 72 -1.53 1.63 -9.76
N MET A 73 -1.05 0.45 -9.45
CA MET A 73 0.24 0.26 -8.78
C MET A 73 1.21 -0.29 -9.81
N GLU A 74 2.43 0.24 -9.87
CA GLU A 74 3.41 -0.20 -10.85
C GLU A 74 3.75 -1.69 -10.64
N GLY A 75 3.62 -2.48 -11.71
CA GLY A 75 3.84 -3.94 -11.66
C GLY A 75 2.66 -4.78 -11.16
N ALA A 76 1.52 -4.16 -10.78
CA ALA A 76 0.34 -4.88 -10.34
C ALA A 76 -0.77 -4.90 -11.41
N ASP A 77 -1.59 -5.96 -11.42
CA ASP A 77 -2.81 -6.01 -12.25
C ASP A 77 -3.89 -5.13 -11.61
N PRO A 78 -4.37 -4.06 -12.31
CA PRO A 78 -5.37 -3.17 -11.76
C PRO A 78 -6.75 -3.82 -11.56
N LEU A 79 -7.02 -5.00 -12.11
CA LEU A 79 -8.21 -5.79 -11.81
C LEU A 79 -8.15 -6.47 -10.43
N LEU A 80 -6.97 -6.53 -9.85
CA LEU A 80 -6.70 -7.15 -8.55
C LEU A 80 -6.34 -6.11 -7.48
N TRP A 81 -5.58 -5.06 -7.87
CA TRP A 81 -4.96 -4.11 -6.97
C TRP A 81 -5.02 -2.69 -7.51
N ILE A 82 -5.47 -1.76 -6.69
CA ILE A 82 -5.41 -0.32 -6.95
C ILE A 82 -4.98 0.40 -5.69
N THR A 83 -4.59 1.66 -5.82
CA THR A 83 -4.19 2.50 -4.67
C THR A 83 -4.81 3.89 -4.79
N GLU A 84 -4.73 4.66 -3.74
CA GLU A 84 -5.04 6.08 -3.73
C GLU A 84 -3.77 6.93 -3.52
N GLU A 85 -3.88 8.25 -3.54
CA GLU A 85 -2.74 9.18 -3.42
C GLU A 85 -1.95 9.00 -2.11
N GLY A 86 -2.61 8.60 -1.02
CA GLY A 86 -1.98 8.26 0.27
C GLY A 86 -1.34 6.88 0.33
N LYS A 87 -1.24 6.17 -0.81
CA LYS A 87 -0.67 4.81 -0.93
C LYS A 87 -1.42 3.71 -0.21
N THR A 88 -2.62 3.97 0.31
CA THR A 88 -3.51 2.91 0.80
C THR A 88 -3.84 1.96 -0.34
N ILE A 89 -3.66 0.66 -0.11
CA ILE A 89 -3.96 -0.37 -1.11
C ILE A 89 -5.43 -0.77 -1.00
N PHE A 90 -6.05 -0.95 -2.16
CA PHE A 90 -7.37 -1.57 -2.31
C PHE A 90 -7.22 -2.82 -3.16
N TYR A 91 -7.80 -3.93 -2.71
CA TYR A 91 -7.66 -5.22 -3.37
C TYR A 91 -9.01 -5.88 -3.64
N ASN A 92 -9.06 -6.67 -4.69
CA ASN A 92 -10.22 -7.49 -5.04
C ASN A 92 -10.29 -8.71 -4.12
N ARG A 93 -11.09 -8.61 -3.05
CA ARG A 93 -11.18 -9.66 -2.01
C ARG A 93 -11.69 -11.01 -2.52
N ASP A 94 -12.40 -11.04 -3.66
CA ASP A 94 -12.94 -12.28 -4.23
C ASP A 94 -11.87 -13.04 -5.04
N LYS A 95 -10.77 -12.36 -5.41
CA LYS A 95 -9.70 -12.90 -6.26
C LYS A 95 -8.34 -12.93 -5.57
N VAL A 96 -8.18 -12.19 -4.49
CA VAL A 96 -6.90 -12.00 -3.80
C VAL A 96 -7.04 -12.32 -2.34
N THR A 97 -6.10 -13.09 -1.82
CA THR A 97 -5.82 -13.22 -0.38
C THR A 97 -4.57 -12.41 -0.07
N LEU A 98 -4.64 -11.51 0.91
CA LEU A 98 -3.47 -10.77 1.36
C LEU A 98 -2.44 -11.75 1.95
N PRO A 99 -1.16 -11.66 1.57
CA PRO A 99 -0.13 -12.52 2.13
C PRO A 99 0.23 -12.07 3.55
N ASP A 100 0.40 -13.00 4.47
CA ASP A 100 1.05 -12.70 5.74
C ASP A 100 2.53 -12.35 5.54
N LEU A 101 3.14 -11.65 6.49
CA LEU A 101 4.53 -11.20 6.35
C LEU A 101 5.50 -12.35 6.02
N VAL A 102 5.32 -13.51 6.65
CA VAL A 102 6.14 -14.71 6.41
C VAL A 102 6.00 -15.26 4.99
N ASP A 103 4.82 -15.10 4.36
CA ASP A 103 4.53 -15.60 3.03
C ASP A 103 5.01 -14.67 1.92
N MET A 104 5.40 -13.44 2.29
CA MET A 104 5.89 -12.43 1.36
C MET A 104 7.30 -12.71 0.83
N GLU A 105 8.09 -13.56 1.49
CA GLU A 105 9.48 -13.84 1.08
C GLU A 105 10.34 -12.55 1.05
N ILE A 106 10.39 -11.87 2.19
CA ILE A 106 11.07 -10.58 2.35
C ILE A 106 12.56 -10.72 2.05
N ASN A 107 13.06 -9.83 1.21
CA ASN A 107 14.48 -9.77 0.81
C ASN A 107 15.16 -8.43 1.19
N GLU A 108 14.41 -7.43 1.60
CA GLU A 108 14.93 -6.16 2.08
C GLU A 108 14.06 -5.58 3.20
N ILE A 109 14.69 -5.01 4.22
CA ILE A 109 14.00 -4.26 5.27
C ILE A 109 14.67 -2.89 5.37
N MET A 110 13.87 -1.83 5.23
CA MET A 110 14.33 -0.44 5.26
C MET A 110 13.73 0.29 6.45
N LEU A 111 14.54 1.07 7.15
CA LEU A 111 14.09 2.06 8.11
C LEU A 111 13.95 3.41 7.40
N CYS A 112 12.78 4.01 7.52
CA CYS A 112 12.43 5.22 6.79
C CYS A 112 11.91 6.31 7.72
N VAL A 113 12.30 7.55 7.45
CA VAL A 113 11.63 8.74 7.99
C VAL A 113 10.60 9.18 6.97
N GLU A 114 9.34 9.25 7.41
CA GLU A 114 8.23 9.71 6.55
C GLU A 114 8.15 11.24 6.58
N GLY A 115 8.10 11.86 5.40
CA GLY A 115 7.69 13.24 5.19
C GLY A 115 6.27 13.28 4.60
N ASP A 116 5.76 14.47 4.30
CA ASP A 116 4.37 14.66 3.82
C ASP A 116 4.08 13.93 2.49
N THR A 117 5.07 13.77 1.63
CA THR A 117 4.89 13.16 0.29
C THR A 117 5.93 12.09 -0.06
N LEU A 118 7.04 12.05 0.67
CA LEU A 118 8.18 11.18 0.41
C LEU A 118 8.69 10.60 1.71
N TYR A 119 9.29 9.41 1.63
CA TYR A 119 10.09 8.88 2.73
C TYR A 119 11.57 8.89 2.35
N ALA A 120 12.43 9.06 3.35
CA ALA A 120 13.87 8.93 3.19
C ALA A 120 14.31 7.65 3.90
N VAL A 121 15.00 6.77 3.19
CA VAL A 121 15.66 5.60 3.80
C VAL A 121 16.84 6.11 4.63
N VAL A 122 16.84 5.80 5.92
CA VAL A 122 17.90 6.18 6.86
C VAL A 122 18.81 5.02 7.14
N ASP A 123 18.31 3.78 7.05
CA ASP A 123 19.11 2.58 7.22
C ASP A 123 18.47 1.38 6.51
N ILE A 124 19.28 0.35 6.23
CA ILE A 124 18.87 -0.93 5.64
C ILE A 124 19.38 -2.05 6.53
N VAL A 125 18.46 -2.91 6.99
CA VAL A 125 18.81 -4.08 7.79
C VAL A 125 19.66 -5.05 6.97
N LYS A 126 20.75 -5.54 7.54
CA LYS A 126 21.63 -6.50 6.87
C LYS A 126 20.86 -7.77 6.49
N SER A 127 21.15 -8.31 5.32
CA SER A 127 20.40 -9.45 4.75
C SER A 127 20.42 -10.69 5.63
N ASP A 128 21.45 -10.94 6.41
CA ASP A 128 21.57 -12.05 7.35
C ASP A 128 20.70 -11.85 8.63
N HIS A 129 20.19 -10.66 8.86
CA HIS A 129 19.32 -10.32 9.98
C HIS A 129 17.82 -10.33 9.61
N ILE A 130 17.45 -10.31 8.34
CA ILE A 130 16.05 -10.22 7.90
C ILE A 130 15.17 -11.30 8.53
N SER A 131 15.63 -12.54 8.51
CA SER A 131 14.88 -13.67 9.09
C SER A 131 14.71 -13.54 10.61
N ALA A 132 15.69 -12.95 11.30
CA ALA A 132 15.59 -12.72 12.74
C ALA A 132 14.53 -11.67 13.07
N VAL A 133 14.50 -10.55 12.34
CA VAL A 133 13.47 -9.50 12.50
C VAL A 133 12.07 -10.05 12.27
N ILE A 134 11.88 -10.84 11.20
CA ILE A 134 10.59 -11.47 10.92
C ILE A 134 10.21 -12.43 12.05
N ALA A 135 11.14 -13.26 12.52
CA ALA A 135 10.89 -14.21 13.61
C ALA A 135 10.55 -13.48 14.93
N GLU A 136 11.21 -12.39 15.26
CA GLU A 136 10.88 -11.55 16.42
C GLU A 136 9.46 -11.00 16.31
N TRP A 137 9.08 -10.47 15.14
CA TRP A 137 7.72 -9.99 14.91
C TRP A 137 6.69 -11.12 15.07
N GLU A 138 6.89 -12.26 14.45
CA GLU A 138 5.91 -13.35 14.43
C GLU A 138 5.75 -14.05 15.79
N SER A 139 6.87 -14.33 16.46
CA SER A 139 6.90 -15.09 17.72
C SER A 139 6.92 -14.23 18.98
N GLY A 140 7.18 -12.94 18.85
CA GLY A 140 7.28 -12.01 19.97
C GLY A 140 5.94 -11.91 20.73
N GLU A 141 6.02 -11.89 22.06
CA GLU A 141 4.86 -11.63 22.91
C GLU A 141 4.39 -10.19 22.73
N SER A 142 3.10 -10.02 22.43
CA SER A 142 2.52 -8.68 22.30
C SER A 142 2.37 -8.04 23.67
N ILE A 143 2.91 -6.84 23.79
CA ILE A 143 2.80 -6.01 25.00
C ILE A 143 1.89 -4.80 24.76
N GLU A 144 1.51 -4.12 25.82
CA GLU A 144 0.83 -2.83 25.72
C GLU A 144 1.80 -1.77 25.17
N TYR A 145 1.33 -0.99 24.18
CA TYR A 145 2.14 0.10 23.60
C TYR A 145 2.51 1.12 24.69
N PRO A 146 3.81 1.48 24.83
CA PRO A 146 4.24 2.40 25.87
C PRO A 146 3.54 3.76 25.78
N ALA A 147 3.01 4.25 26.90
CA ALA A 147 2.28 5.53 26.97
C ALA A 147 3.20 6.77 26.97
N THR A 148 4.51 6.58 26.99
CA THR A 148 5.51 7.65 27.00
C THR A 148 5.83 8.14 25.58
N THR A 149 6.44 9.31 25.45
CA THR A 149 6.90 9.81 24.16
C THR A 149 8.17 9.07 23.73
N PRO A 150 8.23 8.48 22.52
CA PRO A 150 9.43 7.83 22.02
C PRO A 150 10.55 8.84 21.76
N THR A 151 11.79 8.40 21.88
CA THR A 151 12.98 9.19 21.53
C THR A 151 13.15 9.30 20.01
N CYS A 152 12.78 8.25 19.28
CA CYS A 152 12.65 8.29 17.82
C CYS A 152 11.60 7.30 17.34
N HIS A 153 11.17 7.50 16.10
CA HIS A 153 10.31 6.53 15.40
C HIS A 153 10.67 6.50 13.91
N TYR A 154 10.55 5.32 13.33
CA TYR A 154 10.76 5.08 11.91
C TYR A 154 9.62 4.24 11.35
N SER A 155 9.29 4.44 10.08
CA SER A 155 8.52 3.46 9.32
C SER A 155 9.47 2.35 8.89
N VAL A 156 9.12 1.10 9.16
CA VAL A 156 9.89 -0.08 8.75
C VAL A 156 9.18 -0.71 7.57
N LYS A 157 9.83 -0.70 6.41
CA LYS A 157 9.27 -1.20 5.17
C LYS A 157 9.94 -2.52 4.79
N PHE A 158 9.13 -3.56 4.70
CA PHE A 158 9.51 -4.90 4.29
C PHE A 158 9.22 -5.05 2.80
N ALA A 159 10.25 -5.23 1.99
CA ALA A 159 10.16 -5.39 0.55
C ALA A 159 10.33 -6.85 0.13
N SER A 160 9.67 -7.22 -0.96
CA SER A 160 9.68 -8.57 -1.52
C SER A 160 9.71 -8.52 -3.04
N ASP A 161 10.51 -9.37 -3.66
CA ASP A 161 10.49 -9.57 -5.12
C ASP A 161 9.25 -10.35 -5.58
N LYS A 162 8.60 -11.07 -4.69
CA LYS A 162 7.35 -11.79 -4.96
C LYS A 162 6.15 -10.84 -5.07
N TYR A 163 6.20 -9.73 -4.33
CA TYR A 163 5.19 -8.66 -4.34
C TYR A 163 5.87 -7.31 -4.58
N PRO A 164 6.45 -7.07 -5.77
CA PRO A 164 7.30 -5.90 -6.03
C PRO A 164 6.55 -4.56 -6.01
N PHE A 165 5.23 -4.60 -6.00
CA PHE A 165 4.36 -3.44 -6.04
C PHE A 165 3.90 -2.95 -4.67
N MET A 166 4.22 -3.68 -3.57
CA MET A 166 3.81 -3.30 -2.22
C MET A 166 4.92 -3.48 -1.19
N TYR A 167 4.77 -2.79 -0.07
CA TYR A 167 5.48 -3.03 1.18
C TYR A 167 4.53 -3.60 2.23
N TYR A 168 5.07 -4.43 3.12
CA TYR A 168 4.49 -4.59 4.44
C TYR A 168 5.17 -3.57 5.36
N SER A 169 4.39 -2.79 6.11
CA SER A 169 4.90 -1.65 6.87
C SER A 169 4.57 -1.79 8.35
N LEU A 170 5.57 -1.63 9.20
CA LEU A 170 5.44 -1.52 10.64
C LEU A 170 6.01 -0.17 11.09
N VAL A 171 5.82 0.16 12.35
CA VAL A 171 6.47 1.30 13.00
C VAL A 171 7.51 0.77 13.98
N TYR A 172 8.74 1.25 13.88
CA TYR A 172 9.76 1.07 14.90
C TYR A 172 9.77 2.30 15.80
N VAL A 173 9.70 2.08 17.08
CA VAL A 173 9.77 3.12 18.10
C VAL A 173 10.84 2.79 19.14
N GLU A 174 11.58 3.80 19.55
CA GLU A 174 12.62 3.68 20.55
C GLU A 174 12.29 4.55 21.76
N TYR A 175 12.48 4.00 22.94
CA TYR A 175 12.35 4.65 24.24
C TYR A 175 13.65 4.49 25.04
N SER A 176 13.76 5.17 26.16
CA SER A 176 14.93 5.06 27.02
C SER A 176 15.17 3.67 27.61
N ASP A 177 14.15 2.82 27.63
CA ASP A 177 14.14 1.48 28.23
C ASP A 177 14.04 0.34 27.23
N GLY A 178 13.94 0.63 25.92
CA GLY A 178 13.91 -0.36 24.87
C GLY A 178 13.32 0.12 23.56
N ALA A 179 13.33 -0.75 22.58
CA ALA A 179 12.77 -0.53 21.26
C ALA A 179 11.66 -1.53 20.94
N TYR A 180 10.73 -1.15 20.07
CA TYR A 180 9.53 -1.93 19.77
C TYR A 180 9.15 -1.82 18.31
N LEU A 181 8.62 -2.91 17.76
CA LEU A 181 7.87 -2.94 16.51
C LEU A 181 6.38 -2.87 16.80
N TYR A 182 5.68 -2.04 16.05
CA TYR A 182 4.27 -1.76 16.25
C TYR A 182 3.48 -1.80 14.95
N CYS A 183 2.33 -2.48 14.95
CA CYS A 183 1.37 -2.46 13.85
C CYS A 183 0.19 -1.54 14.19
N ARG A 184 -0.03 -0.53 13.38
CA ARG A 184 -1.10 0.47 13.58
C ARG A 184 -2.51 -0.13 13.53
N ASP A 185 -2.73 -1.14 12.68
CA ASP A 185 -4.06 -1.75 12.48
C ASP A 185 -4.49 -2.61 13.65
N THR A 186 -3.58 -3.46 14.10
CA THR A 186 -3.89 -4.48 15.11
C THR A 186 -3.59 -4.01 16.52
N GLY A 187 -2.84 -2.93 16.67
CA GLY A 187 -2.30 -2.49 17.96
C GLY A 187 -1.22 -3.43 18.52
N ARG A 188 -0.81 -4.46 17.74
CA ARG A 188 0.25 -5.38 18.16
C ARG A 188 1.55 -4.63 18.33
N CYS A 189 2.19 -4.80 19.47
CA CYS A 189 3.47 -4.22 19.83
C CYS A 189 4.37 -5.32 20.38
N VAL A 190 5.55 -5.51 19.79
CA VAL A 190 6.51 -6.50 20.26
C VAL A 190 7.86 -5.83 20.53
N PRO A 191 8.63 -6.26 21.52
CA PRO A 191 10.00 -5.78 21.69
C PRO A 191 10.82 -6.02 20.42
N ALA A 192 11.54 -4.99 19.97
CA ALA A 192 12.50 -5.11 18.87
C ALA A 192 13.85 -5.47 19.44
N GLY A 193 14.47 -6.52 18.91
CA GLY A 193 15.83 -6.92 19.29
C GLY A 193 16.90 -5.93 18.80
N GLU A 194 18.13 -6.14 19.21
CA GLU A 194 19.29 -5.31 18.82
C GLU A 194 19.55 -5.32 17.30
N VAL A 195 18.88 -6.18 16.56
CA VAL A 195 19.08 -6.40 15.13
C VAL A 195 18.63 -5.20 14.27
N ILE A 196 17.68 -4.40 14.75
CA ILE A 196 17.19 -3.20 14.04
C ILE A 196 17.92 -1.95 14.52
N SER A 197 18.43 -1.95 15.76
CA SER A 197 19.07 -0.79 16.40
C SER A 197 20.60 -0.76 16.30
N GLY A 198 21.23 -1.72 15.60
CA GLY A 198 22.68 -1.94 15.53
C GLY A 198 23.47 -1.07 14.56
#